data_f1900f45df9fda86724a94e17d05d5d5
#
_entry.id   f1900f45df9fda86724a94e17d05d5d5
#
_cell.length_a   1.000
_cell.length_b   1.000
_cell.length_c   1.000
_cell.angle_alpha   90.00
_cell.angle_beta   90.00
_cell.angle_gamma   90.00
#
_symmetry.space_group_name_H-M   'P 1'
#
loop_
_entity.id
_entity.type
_entity.pdbx_description
1 polymer ?
#
loop_
_entity_poly.entity_id
_entity_poly.type
_entity_poly.pdbx_seq_one_letter_code
_entity_poly.pdbx_strand_id
1 'polypeptide(L)'
;MTDTLPLPSVLSLYLDSAEKLVGISPVSMSAAKAGLLGELYPEILDANTSFFENSELNIESLLALEPDLVFYNAQNTELGESLTSAGLTAVAVSVTKWDYNAADTFDAWMDLLADIFPEEEEKAEAAKEYCEKVEDQIEAYIMVEVPRT
;
A
#
# COMPACT_ATOMS: atom_id res chain seq x y z
N MET A 1 -6.08 6.79 -2.74
CA MET A 1 -5.78 5.36 -2.55
C MET A 1 -7.06 4.60 -2.29
N THR A 2 -7.37 3.63 -3.10
CA THR A 2 -8.59 2.81 -2.97
C THR A 2 -8.38 1.63 -2.02
N ASP A 3 -9.21 0.60 -2.05
CA ASP A 3 -9.34 -0.44 -1.00
C ASP A 3 -8.18 -1.45 -0.86
N THR A 4 -6.94 -1.07 -1.10
CA THR A 4 -5.81 -2.01 -1.00
C THR A 4 -5.12 -1.89 0.36
N LEU A 5 -5.64 -2.56 1.37
CA LEU A 5 -4.90 -2.81 2.61
C LEU A 5 -3.83 -3.87 2.37
N PRO A 6 -2.59 -3.75 2.90
CA PRO A 6 -2.08 -2.76 3.86
C PRO A 6 -1.28 -1.60 3.23
N LEU A 7 -1.48 -1.30 1.95
CA LEU A 7 -0.65 -0.34 1.20
C LEU A 7 -0.49 1.04 1.87
N PRO A 8 -1.53 1.65 2.51
CA PRO A 8 -1.32 2.92 3.23
C PRO A 8 -0.24 2.84 4.31
N SER A 9 -0.18 1.73 5.06
CA SER A 9 0.85 1.51 6.08
C SER A 9 2.23 1.34 5.46
N VAL A 10 2.33 0.54 4.40
CA VAL A 10 3.60 0.32 3.68
C VAL A 10 4.12 1.63 3.12
N LEU A 11 3.27 2.43 2.47
CA LEU A 11 3.66 3.70 1.88
C LEU A 11 4.07 4.73 2.94
N SER A 12 3.34 4.84 4.05
CA SER A 12 3.69 5.76 5.13
C SER A 12 5.03 5.40 5.78
N LEU A 13 5.29 4.11 6.00
CA LEU A 13 6.58 3.63 6.52
C LEU A 13 7.71 3.86 5.51
N TYR A 14 7.47 3.62 4.23
CA TYR A 14 8.45 3.82 3.17
C TYR A 14 8.87 5.28 3.03
N LEU A 15 7.91 6.21 3.05
CA LEU A 15 8.14 7.65 2.95
C LEU A 15 8.52 8.30 4.29
N ASP A 16 8.41 7.56 5.41
CA ASP A 16 8.49 8.10 6.78
C ASP A 16 7.54 9.29 7.00
N SER A 17 6.38 9.26 6.33
CA SER A 17 5.35 10.29 6.37
C SER A 17 4.06 9.81 5.69
N ALA A 18 2.92 10.29 6.13
CA ALA A 18 1.64 10.10 5.45
C ALA A 18 1.11 11.37 4.74
N GLU A 19 1.89 12.47 4.71
CA GLU A 19 1.45 13.75 4.10
C GLU A 19 1.11 13.63 2.60
N LYS A 20 1.79 12.71 1.87
CA LYS A 20 1.50 12.45 0.45
C LYS A 20 0.19 11.69 0.23
N LEU A 21 -0.46 11.18 1.28
CA LEU A 21 -1.72 10.47 1.20
C LEU A 21 -2.91 11.44 1.27
N VAL A 22 -3.17 12.18 0.19
CA VAL A 22 -4.25 13.17 0.12
C VAL A 22 -5.65 12.55 0.26
N GLY A 23 -5.80 11.27 -0.06
CA GLY A 23 -7.06 10.54 0.07
C GLY A 23 -6.86 9.04 0.29
N ILE A 24 -7.63 8.47 1.21
CA ILE A 24 -7.65 7.02 1.49
C ILE A 24 -9.09 6.52 1.62
N SER A 25 -9.30 5.21 1.44
CA SER A 25 -10.64 4.64 1.61
C SER A 25 -11.14 4.75 3.06
N PRO A 26 -12.46 4.77 3.29
CA PRO A 26 -13.03 4.75 4.65
C PRO A 26 -12.57 3.54 5.47
N VAL A 27 -12.34 2.40 4.83
CA VAL A 27 -11.81 1.18 5.48
C VAL A 27 -10.38 1.41 5.95
N SER A 28 -9.52 1.98 5.09
CA SER A 28 -8.14 2.35 5.44
C SER A 28 -8.09 3.39 6.56
N MET A 29 -8.98 4.39 6.52
CA MET A 29 -9.10 5.38 7.58
C MET A 29 -9.52 4.75 8.92
N SER A 30 -10.46 3.81 8.89
CA SER A 30 -10.87 3.08 10.11
C SER A 30 -9.73 2.25 10.69
N ALA A 31 -8.95 1.59 9.83
CA ALA A 31 -7.78 0.83 10.25
C ALA A 31 -6.67 1.75 10.83
N ALA A 32 -6.42 2.90 10.20
CA ALA A 32 -5.45 3.88 10.70
C ALA A 32 -5.84 4.41 12.09
N LYS A 33 -7.13 4.72 12.30
CA LYS A 33 -7.65 5.19 13.60
C LYS A 33 -7.59 4.14 14.71
N ALA A 34 -7.75 2.86 14.37
CA ALA A 34 -7.78 1.76 15.32
C ALA A 34 -6.40 1.16 15.60
N GLY A 35 -5.40 1.43 14.76
CA GLY A 35 -4.07 0.84 14.82
C GLY A 35 -2.97 1.86 15.12
N LEU A 36 -1.72 1.38 15.11
CA LEU A 36 -0.53 2.21 15.36
C LEU A 36 -0.27 3.25 14.26
N LEU A 37 -0.84 3.08 13.06
CA LEU A 37 -0.54 3.95 11.93
C LEU A 37 -0.92 5.40 12.22
N GLY A 38 -2.10 5.64 12.81
CA GLY A 38 -2.53 6.99 13.18
C GLY A 38 -1.79 7.58 14.40
N GLU A 39 -1.09 6.74 15.19
CA GLU A 39 -0.22 7.22 16.27
C GLU A 39 1.18 7.59 15.75
N LEU A 40 1.71 6.80 14.80
CA LEU A 40 3.03 7.01 14.21
C LEU A 40 3.04 8.14 13.19
N TYR A 41 1.99 8.21 12.37
CA TYR A 41 1.80 9.19 11.29
C TYR A 41 0.42 9.84 11.41
N PRO A 42 0.22 10.74 12.39
CA PRO A 42 -1.09 11.33 12.68
C PRO A 42 -1.68 12.12 11.50
N GLU A 43 -0.86 12.62 10.58
CA GLU A 43 -1.29 13.31 9.37
C GLU A 43 -2.15 12.43 8.44
N ILE A 44 -2.09 11.09 8.55
CA ILE A 44 -2.97 10.20 7.79
C ILE A 44 -4.45 10.42 8.14
N LEU A 45 -4.72 10.90 9.34
CA LEU A 45 -6.09 11.14 9.82
C LEU A 45 -6.75 12.35 9.16
N ASP A 46 -5.94 13.21 8.52
CA ASP A 46 -6.39 14.36 7.74
C ASP A 46 -6.69 14.00 6.27
N ALA A 47 -6.32 12.78 5.83
CA ALA A 47 -6.58 12.31 4.48
C ALA A 47 -8.08 12.29 4.17
N ASN A 48 -8.44 12.73 2.96
CA ASN A 48 -9.84 12.81 2.53
C ASN A 48 -10.42 11.40 2.32
N THR A 49 -11.67 11.20 2.72
CA THR A 49 -12.43 9.97 2.50
C THR A 49 -13.75 10.21 1.77
N SER A 50 -14.09 11.48 1.44
CA SER A 50 -15.40 11.86 0.91
C SER A 50 -15.59 11.50 -0.58
N PHE A 51 -14.55 11.03 -1.25
CA PHE A 51 -14.65 10.51 -2.61
C PHE A 51 -15.22 9.07 -2.66
N PHE A 52 -15.62 8.51 -1.53
CA PHE A 52 -16.43 7.29 -1.44
C PHE A 52 -17.87 7.65 -1.03
N GLU A 53 -18.83 7.21 -1.82
CA GLU A 53 -20.27 7.35 -1.55
C GLU A 53 -20.90 5.95 -1.51
N ASN A 54 -21.53 5.55 -0.41
CA ASN A 54 -22.14 4.23 -0.24
C ASN A 54 -21.22 3.05 -0.59
N SER A 55 -19.94 3.17 -0.24
CA SER A 55 -18.86 2.20 -0.54
C SER A 55 -18.46 2.16 -2.03
N GLU A 56 -18.98 3.03 -2.87
CA GLU A 56 -18.55 3.19 -4.25
C GLU A 56 -17.66 4.42 -4.41
N LEU A 57 -16.67 4.32 -5.30
CA LEU A 57 -15.75 5.43 -5.56
C LEU A 57 -16.41 6.42 -6.51
N ASN A 58 -16.48 7.69 -6.11
CA ASN A 58 -16.92 8.81 -6.93
C ASN A 58 -15.70 9.47 -7.59
N ILE A 59 -15.56 9.26 -8.90
CA ILE A 59 -14.41 9.75 -9.67
C ILE A 59 -14.36 11.27 -9.72
N GLU A 60 -15.50 11.96 -9.79
CA GLU A 60 -15.54 13.43 -9.81
C GLU A 60 -15.02 14.01 -8.49
N SER A 61 -15.44 13.42 -7.35
CA SER A 61 -14.95 13.79 -6.03
C SER A 61 -13.46 13.48 -5.86
N LEU A 62 -12.98 12.39 -6.48
CA LEU A 62 -11.57 12.03 -6.47
C LEU A 62 -10.75 13.02 -7.31
N LEU A 63 -11.23 13.41 -8.50
CA LEU A 63 -10.58 14.41 -9.34
C LEU A 63 -10.46 15.77 -8.64
N ALA A 64 -11.43 16.14 -7.81
CA ALA A 64 -11.39 17.38 -7.05
C ALA A 64 -10.28 17.43 -5.98
N LEU A 65 -9.67 16.28 -5.64
CA LEU A 65 -8.50 16.22 -4.77
C LEU A 65 -7.18 16.44 -5.54
N GLU A 66 -7.24 16.53 -6.87
CA GLU A 66 -6.09 16.71 -7.76
C GLU A 66 -4.92 15.75 -7.45
N PRO A 67 -5.16 14.42 -7.32
CA PRO A 67 -4.09 13.48 -6.98
C PRO A 67 -3.13 13.31 -8.17
N ASP A 68 -1.83 13.30 -7.90
CA ASP A 68 -0.81 12.98 -8.90
C ASP A 68 -0.89 11.50 -9.33
N LEU A 69 -1.29 10.62 -8.39
CA LEU A 69 -1.32 9.17 -8.57
C LEU A 69 -2.46 8.53 -7.77
N VAL A 70 -3.11 7.53 -8.35
CA VAL A 70 -4.16 6.74 -7.69
C VAL A 70 -3.76 5.27 -7.69
N PHE A 71 -3.54 4.70 -6.52
CA PHE A 71 -3.39 3.25 -6.37
C PHE A 71 -4.76 2.58 -6.30
N TYR A 72 -4.92 1.47 -7.00
CA TYR A 72 -6.15 0.68 -6.96
C TYR A 72 -5.86 -0.82 -6.96
N ASN A 73 -6.84 -1.64 -6.55
CA ASN A 73 -6.69 -3.09 -6.55
C ASN A 73 -6.70 -3.64 -7.98
N ALA A 74 -5.65 -4.36 -8.37
CA ALA A 74 -5.47 -4.94 -9.70
C ALA A 74 -6.63 -5.88 -10.14
N GLN A 75 -7.38 -6.42 -9.18
CA GLN A 75 -8.57 -7.25 -9.50
C GLN A 75 -9.76 -6.42 -9.99
N ASN A 76 -9.77 -5.10 -9.74
CA ASN A 76 -10.82 -4.20 -10.18
C ASN A 76 -10.42 -3.49 -11.49
N THR A 77 -10.43 -4.25 -12.58
CA THR A 77 -10.02 -3.74 -13.90
C THR A 77 -10.96 -2.63 -14.42
N GLU A 78 -12.27 -2.71 -14.12
CA GLU A 78 -13.25 -1.68 -14.50
C GLU A 78 -12.94 -0.34 -13.84
N LEU A 79 -12.52 -0.36 -12.58
CA LEU A 79 -12.08 0.84 -11.89
C LEU A 79 -10.82 1.43 -12.54
N GLY A 80 -9.84 0.59 -12.86
CA GLY A 80 -8.61 1.03 -13.53
C GLY A 80 -8.88 1.71 -14.89
N GLU A 81 -9.78 1.14 -15.69
CA GLU A 81 -10.24 1.74 -16.96
C GLU A 81 -10.96 3.07 -16.73
N SER A 82 -11.81 3.15 -15.73
CA SER A 82 -12.55 4.36 -15.38
C SER A 82 -11.63 5.48 -14.92
N LEU A 83 -10.66 5.19 -14.05
CA LEU A 83 -9.65 6.15 -13.57
C LEU A 83 -8.81 6.70 -14.74
N THR A 84 -8.32 5.81 -15.60
CA THR A 84 -7.52 6.19 -16.78
C THR A 84 -8.34 7.01 -17.77
N SER A 85 -9.61 6.64 -18.00
CA SER A 85 -10.51 7.39 -18.88
C SER A 85 -10.83 8.78 -18.35
N ALA A 86 -10.81 8.96 -17.03
CA ALA A 86 -10.96 10.25 -16.38
C ALA A 86 -9.67 11.10 -16.41
N GLY A 87 -8.58 10.59 -16.95
CA GLY A 87 -7.29 11.29 -17.07
C GLY A 87 -6.40 11.18 -15.82
N LEU A 88 -6.73 10.29 -14.87
CA LEU A 88 -5.92 10.05 -13.69
C LEU A 88 -4.77 9.06 -13.99
N THR A 89 -3.61 9.29 -13.41
CA THR A 89 -2.53 8.31 -13.39
C THR A 89 -2.91 7.22 -12.39
N ALA A 90 -3.19 6.01 -12.87
CA ALA A 90 -3.65 4.90 -12.04
C ALA A 90 -2.63 3.76 -12.00
N VAL A 91 -2.30 3.28 -10.81
CA VAL A 91 -1.37 2.18 -10.58
C VAL A 91 -2.07 1.02 -9.90
N ALA A 92 -2.06 -0.14 -10.58
CA ALA A 92 -2.62 -1.37 -10.06
C ALA A 92 -1.68 -2.03 -9.05
N VAL A 93 -2.19 -2.37 -7.87
CA VAL A 93 -1.46 -3.13 -6.86
C VAL A 93 -2.22 -4.42 -6.52
N SER A 94 -1.49 -5.47 -6.19
CA SER A 94 -2.08 -6.77 -5.89
C SER A 94 -1.44 -7.37 -4.65
N VAL A 95 -2.26 -8.04 -3.84
CA VAL A 95 -1.84 -8.89 -2.71
C VAL A 95 -1.97 -10.37 -3.05
N THR A 96 -2.52 -10.70 -4.22
CA THR A 96 -2.85 -12.07 -4.62
C THR A 96 -2.04 -12.60 -5.79
N LYS A 97 -1.28 -11.73 -6.47
CA LYS A 97 -0.52 -12.06 -7.68
C LYS A 97 0.48 -13.20 -7.47
N TRP A 98 1.04 -13.32 -6.28
CA TRP A 98 2.03 -14.33 -5.90
C TRP A 98 1.45 -15.35 -4.92
N ASP A 99 0.22 -15.81 -5.15
CA ASP A 99 -0.47 -16.81 -4.33
C ASP A 99 -0.47 -16.47 -2.82
N TYR A 100 -0.65 -15.16 -2.51
CA TYR A 100 -0.60 -14.60 -1.15
C TYR A 100 0.78 -14.73 -0.47
N ASN A 101 1.85 -14.97 -1.22
CA ASN A 101 3.20 -14.89 -0.66
C ASN A 101 3.49 -13.44 -0.25
N ALA A 102 3.69 -13.23 1.06
CA ALA A 102 3.88 -11.89 1.62
C ALA A 102 5.24 -11.29 1.23
N ALA A 103 6.30 -12.12 1.18
CA ALA A 103 7.64 -11.67 0.82
C ALA A 103 7.70 -11.23 -0.65
N ASP A 104 7.23 -12.08 -1.58
CA ASP A 104 7.19 -11.75 -3.01
C ASP A 104 6.32 -10.50 -3.27
N THR A 105 5.22 -10.35 -2.53
CA THR A 105 4.35 -9.17 -2.62
C THR A 105 5.08 -7.93 -2.12
N PHE A 106 5.78 -8.03 -1.00
CA PHE A 106 6.52 -6.93 -0.40
C PHE A 106 7.64 -6.46 -1.32
N ASP A 107 8.45 -7.38 -1.83
CA ASP A 107 9.54 -7.08 -2.76
C ASP A 107 9.05 -6.33 -4.00
N ALA A 108 7.97 -6.84 -4.62
CA ALA A 108 7.40 -6.19 -5.79
C ALA A 108 6.81 -4.80 -5.48
N TRP A 109 6.32 -4.58 -4.26
CA TRP A 109 5.86 -3.25 -3.84
C TRP A 109 7.04 -2.32 -3.55
N MET A 110 8.15 -2.81 -3.01
CA MET A 110 9.37 -2.02 -2.83
C MET A 110 9.94 -1.57 -4.16
N ASP A 111 10.02 -2.47 -5.15
CA ASP A 111 10.44 -2.12 -6.52
C ASP A 111 9.52 -1.06 -7.14
N LEU A 112 8.20 -1.24 -7.02
CA LEU A 112 7.22 -0.27 -7.53
C LEU A 112 7.35 1.10 -6.84
N LEU A 113 7.56 1.13 -5.53
CA LEU A 113 7.71 2.38 -4.79
C LEU A 113 9.03 3.07 -5.12
N ALA A 114 10.12 2.33 -5.36
CA ALA A 114 11.38 2.89 -5.83
C ALA A 114 11.24 3.52 -7.23
N ASP A 115 10.48 2.90 -8.13
CA ASP A 115 10.17 3.47 -9.45
C ASP A 115 9.35 4.77 -9.36
N ILE A 116 8.42 4.86 -8.39
CA ILE A 116 7.57 6.05 -8.21
C ILE A 116 8.30 7.16 -7.44
N PHE A 117 9.12 6.79 -6.47
CA PHE A 117 9.87 7.68 -5.58
C PHE A 117 11.37 7.37 -5.66
N PRO A 118 12.04 7.66 -6.77
CA PRO A 118 13.45 7.29 -6.97
C PRO A 118 14.40 7.95 -5.95
N GLU A 119 13.97 9.03 -5.32
CA GLU A 119 14.72 9.67 -4.24
C GLU A 119 14.82 8.82 -2.97
N GLU A 120 13.96 7.80 -2.83
CA GLU A 120 13.87 6.90 -1.68
C GLU A 120 14.30 5.45 -2.03
N GLU A 121 14.93 5.21 -3.18
CA GLU A 121 15.33 3.88 -3.67
C GLU A 121 16.18 3.11 -2.63
N GLU A 122 17.09 3.79 -1.92
CA GLU A 122 17.91 3.17 -0.87
C GLU A 122 17.07 2.54 0.26
N LYS A 123 15.89 3.11 0.54
CA LYS A 123 14.97 2.55 1.54
C LYS A 123 14.33 1.26 1.05
N ALA A 124 14.01 1.14 -0.24
CA ALA A 124 13.48 -0.08 -0.84
C ALA A 124 14.49 -1.22 -0.70
N GLU A 125 15.73 -0.99 -1.09
CA GLU A 125 16.80 -1.98 -0.98
C GLU A 125 17.05 -2.42 0.47
N ALA A 126 17.13 -1.47 1.40
CA ALA A 126 17.31 -1.76 2.82
C ALA A 126 16.13 -2.56 3.41
N ALA A 127 14.90 -2.25 2.98
CA ALA A 127 13.70 -2.96 3.43
C ALA A 127 13.67 -4.41 2.92
N LYS A 128 14.04 -4.65 1.66
CA LYS A 128 14.14 -5.98 1.06
C LYS A 128 15.22 -6.82 1.77
N GLU A 129 16.42 -6.26 1.95
CA GLU A 129 17.51 -6.92 2.69
C GLU A 129 17.10 -7.31 4.12
N TYR A 130 16.33 -6.45 4.78
CA TYR A 130 15.82 -6.76 6.13
C TYR A 130 14.79 -7.89 6.10
N CYS A 131 13.90 -7.92 5.10
CA CYS A 131 12.92 -8.99 4.92
C CYS A 131 13.59 -10.35 4.72
N GLU A 132 14.58 -10.43 3.82
CA GLU A 132 15.38 -11.64 3.59
C GLU A 132 16.05 -12.16 4.89
N LYS A 133 16.65 -11.26 5.66
CA LYS A 133 17.27 -11.64 6.95
C LYS A 133 16.26 -12.21 7.95
N VAL A 134 15.04 -11.67 7.98
CA VAL A 134 13.97 -12.18 8.86
C VAL A 134 13.51 -13.56 8.39
N GLU A 135 13.36 -13.78 7.08
CA GLU A 135 13.00 -15.07 6.51
C GLU A 135 14.06 -16.14 6.85
N ASP A 136 15.34 -15.85 6.64
CA ASP A 136 16.45 -16.72 6.98
C ASP A 136 16.44 -17.11 8.47
N GLN A 137 16.15 -16.16 9.36
CA GLN A 137 16.04 -16.41 10.79
C GLN A 137 14.87 -17.34 11.14
N ILE A 138 13.72 -17.12 10.49
CA ILE A 138 12.53 -17.97 10.69
C ILE A 138 12.81 -19.39 10.20
N GLU A 139 13.39 -19.54 9.02
CA GLU A 139 13.76 -20.85 8.46
C GLU A 139 14.75 -21.59 9.37
N ALA A 140 15.79 -20.90 9.83
CA ALA A 140 16.77 -21.49 10.75
C ALA A 140 16.12 -21.95 12.05
N TYR A 141 15.17 -21.18 12.59
CA TYR A 141 14.44 -21.54 13.82
C TYR A 141 13.54 -22.77 13.61
N ILE A 142 12.79 -22.83 12.51
CA ILE A 142 11.91 -23.96 12.17
C ILE A 142 12.70 -25.25 11.99
N MET A 143 13.88 -25.18 11.37
CA MET A 143 14.74 -26.36 11.16
C MET A 143 15.30 -26.94 12.45
N VAL A 144 15.44 -26.13 13.50
CA VAL A 144 16.00 -26.56 14.79
C VAL A 144 14.95 -27.16 15.73
N GLU A 145 13.70 -26.65 15.71
CA GLU A 145 12.68 -26.96 16.72
C GLU A 145 11.64 -28.01 16.32
N VAL A 146 11.61 -28.48 15.09
CA VAL A 146 10.69 -29.56 14.69
C VAL A 146 11.44 -30.89 14.53
N PRO A 147 11.48 -31.73 15.58
CA PRO A 147 11.90 -33.12 15.39
C PRO A 147 10.87 -33.77 14.47
N ARG A 148 11.27 -34.15 13.27
CA ARG A 148 10.43 -34.97 12.38
C ARG A 148 10.23 -36.32 13.05
N THR A 149 9.08 -36.53 13.68
CA THR A 149 8.61 -37.85 14.10
C THR A 149 8.15 -38.67 12.91
#